data_55fe61f84cc0d62d4f29bafecb4e1470
#
_entry.id   55fe61f84cc0d62d4f29bafecb4e1470
#
_cell.length_a   1.000
_cell.length_b   1.000
_cell.length_c   1.000
_cell.angle_alpha   90.00
_cell.angle_beta   90.00
_cell.angle_gamma   90.00
#
_symmetry.space_group_name_H-M   'P 1'
#
loop_
_entity.id
_entity.type
_entity.pdbx_description
1 polymer ?
#
loop_
_entity_poly.entity_id
_entity_poly.type
_entity_poly.pdbx_seq_one_letter_code
_entity_poly.pdbx_strand_id
1 'polypeptide(L)'
;MLKNEKRVFLGGASYAIIKKQRTDVGGETRGEADMEKIKKNLGFGFMRLPMQGEEVDLAQTQQMVDAFLAAGFNYFDTAHGYLDGRSETALKACLTSRYPREDYVLTNKLTANFFKTEADIRPFFESQLAACGGDDFDFYLMHAQSMKNFEHFKACRAYETAFALKAEGKVRHVGISFHDSAEMLDRILTEYPQLEAVQLQFNYVDYD
;
A
#
# COMPACT_ATOMS: atom_id res chain seq x y z
N MET A 1 -18.65 6.02 -16.86
CA MET A 1 -18.98 4.72 -16.25
C MET A 1 -17.70 3.92 -16.21
N LEU A 2 -17.04 3.85 -15.02
CA LEU A 2 -15.76 3.17 -14.82
C LEU A 2 -15.99 1.65 -14.92
N LYS A 3 -15.60 1.03 -16.03
CA LYS A 3 -15.61 -0.42 -16.22
C LYS A 3 -14.28 -0.99 -15.71
N ASN A 4 -14.34 -2.02 -14.86
CA ASN A 4 -13.23 -2.77 -14.26
C ASN A 4 -12.47 -2.09 -13.11
N GLU A 5 -13.18 -1.67 -12.08
CA GLU A 5 -12.56 -1.33 -10.78
C GLU A 5 -12.43 -2.61 -9.94
N LYS A 6 -11.21 -2.94 -9.52
CA LYS A 6 -11.00 -3.95 -8.50
C LYS A 6 -10.95 -3.27 -7.15
N ARG A 7 -11.87 -3.60 -6.26
CA ARG A 7 -11.97 -3.04 -4.91
C ARG A 7 -11.48 -4.08 -3.91
N VAL A 8 -10.53 -3.70 -3.06
CA VAL A 8 -10.04 -4.53 -1.96
C VAL A 8 -10.42 -3.85 -0.65
N PHE A 9 -11.06 -4.57 0.24
CA PHE A 9 -11.42 -4.09 1.58
C PHE A 9 -10.40 -4.59 2.59
N LEU A 10 -9.91 -3.69 3.46
CA LEU A 10 -9.02 -4.06 4.56
C LEU A 10 -9.81 -4.28 5.84
N GLY A 11 -9.59 -5.40 6.51
CA GLY A 11 -10.26 -5.73 7.76
C GLY A 11 -9.99 -4.70 8.87
N GLY A 12 -11.05 -4.22 9.55
CA GLY A 12 -10.98 -3.31 10.70
C GLY A 12 -11.12 -1.81 10.40
N ALA A 13 -10.87 -1.37 9.18
CA ALA A 13 -11.34 -0.11 8.60
C ALA A 13 -11.58 -0.39 7.12
N SER A 14 -12.74 0.00 6.60
CA SER A 14 -13.07 -0.26 5.20
C SER A 14 -12.26 0.69 4.32
N TYR A 15 -11.21 0.19 3.68
CA TYR A 15 -10.48 0.91 2.66
C TYR A 15 -10.79 0.30 1.29
N ALA A 16 -11.04 1.14 0.30
CA ALA A 16 -11.17 0.73 -1.09
C ALA A 16 -9.91 1.12 -1.86
N ILE A 17 -9.34 0.20 -2.63
CA ILE A 17 -8.30 0.50 -3.61
C ILE A 17 -9.00 0.61 -4.97
N ILE A 18 -8.95 1.79 -5.57
CA ILE A 18 -9.55 2.08 -6.86
C ILE A 18 -8.42 2.30 -7.86
N LYS A 19 -8.37 1.50 -8.93
CA LYS A 19 -7.44 1.72 -10.04
C LYS A 19 -8.06 2.71 -11.04
N LYS A 20 -7.30 3.73 -11.43
CA LYS A 20 -7.64 4.56 -12.60
C LYS A 20 -7.23 3.81 -13.87
N GLN A 21 -8.19 3.43 -14.72
CA GLN A 21 -7.87 2.95 -16.06
C GLN A 21 -7.37 4.11 -16.92
N ARG A 22 -6.17 3.96 -17.51
CA ARG A 22 -5.80 4.75 -18.68
C ARG A 22 -6.49 4.16 -19.91
N THR A 23 -7.29 4.97 -20.59
CA THR A 23 -7.72 4.70 -21.94
C THR A 23 -6.60 5.12 -22.90
N ASP A 24 -5.56 4.30 -23.02
CA ASP A 24 -4.60 4.45 -24.10
C ASP A 24 -4.92 3.41 -25.18
N VAL A 25 -5.05 3.90 -26.39
CA VAL A 25 -5.35 3.14 -27.60
C VAL A 25 -4.14 2.28 -27.93
N GLY A 26 -4.30 0.95 -27.78
CA GLY A 26 -3.43 -0.04 -28.39
C GLY A 26 -2.20 -0.46 -27.59
N GLY A 27 -2.32 -1.51 -26.79
CA GLY A 27 -1.24 -2.27 -26.18
C GLY A 27 -1.65 -2.84 -24.82
N GLU A 28 -1.54 -4.15 -24.63
CA GLU A 28 -1.67 -4.79 -23.34
C GLU A 28 -0.61 -4.19 -22.38
N THR A 29 -1.04 -3.44 -21.39
CA THR A 29 -0.15 -2.83 -20.42
C THR A 29 0.16 -3.83 -19.31
N ARG A 30 1.46 -4.03 -18.99
CA ARG A 30 1.95 -4.83 -17.85
C ARG A 30 1.19 -4.55 -16.53
N GLY A 31 0.57 -3.39 -16.39
CA GLY A 31 -0.20 -2.98 -15.22
C GLY A 31 -1.55 -3.69 -15.02
N GLU A 32 -2.15 -4.29 -16.06
CA GLU A 32 -3.40 -5.04 -15.93
C GLU A 32 -3.15 -6.43 -15.32
N ALA A 33 -2.10 -7.12 -15.76
CA ALA A 33 -1.74 -8.45 -15.27
C ALA A 33 -1.45 -8.49 -13.75
N ASP A 34 -0.92 -7.42 -13.16
CA ASP A 34 -0.53 -7.40 -11.73
C ASP A 34 -1.72 -7.19 -10.79
N MET A 35 -2.77 -6.45 -11.20
CA MET A 35 -4.02 -6.37 -10.43
C MET A 35 -4.80 -7.70 -10.44
N GLU A 36 -4.56 -8.55 -11.42
CA GLU A 36 -5.14 -9.90 -11.48
C GLU A 36 -4.58 -10.83 -10.39
N LYS A 37 -3.40 -10.53 -9.83
CA LYS A 37 -2.84 -11.27 -8.70
C LYS A 37 -3.69 -11.17 -7.44
N ILE A 38 -4.47 -10.10 -7.24
CA ILE A 38 -5.39 -9.99 -6.11
C ILE A 38 -6.54 -10.98 -6.32
N LYS A 39 -6.52 -12.08 -5.57
CA LYS A 39 -7.45 -13.21 -5.75
C LYS A 39 -8.86 -12.88 -5.29
N LYS A 40 -9.02 -12.13 -4.18
CA LYS A 40 -10.30 -11.76 -3.57
C LYS A 40 -10.29 -10.31 -3.07
N ASN A 41 -11.46 -9.77 -2.82
CA ASN A 41 -11.69 -8.35 -2.49
C ASN A 41 -11.57 -8.00 -0.99
N LEU A 42 -10.85 -8.79 -0.19
CA LEU A 42 -10.53 -8.47 1.20
C LEU A 42 -9.02 -8.49 1.39
N GLY A 43 -8.48 -7.48 2.09
CA GLY A 43 -7.09 -7.37 2.48
C GLY A 43 -6.88 -7.55 3.97
N PHE A 44 -5.69 -8.02 4.36
CA PHE A 44 -5.24 -8.14 5.74
C PHE A 44 -4.36 -6.94 6.10
N GLY A 45 -4.83 -6.11 7.03
CA GLY A 45 -4.09 -4.95 7.54
C GLY A 45 -3.24 -5.28 8.75
N PHE A 46 -1.95 -4.96 8.69
CA PHE A 46 -0.99 -5.12 9.79
C PHE A 46 -0.98 -3.92 10.77
N MET A 47 -1.96 -3.03 10.67
CA MET A 47 -2.07 -1.86 11.56
C MET A 47 -2.51 -2.21 12.98
N ARG A 48 -3.35 -3.21 13.14
CA ARG A 48 -3.94 -3.62 14.42
C ARG A 48 -3.80 -5.12 14.61
N LEU A 49 -2.61 -5.53 15.06
CA LEU A 49 -2.32 -6.93 15.33
C LEU A 49 -2.66 -7.30 16.78
N PRO A 50 -2.89 -8.58 17.08
CA PRO A 50 -2.94 -9.06 18.45
C PRO A 50 -1.68 -8.70 19.22
N MET A 51 -1.83 -8.32 20.48
CA MET A 51 -0.72 -7.89 21.34
C MET A 51 -0.63 -8.75 22.59
N GLN A 52 0.61 -9.02 23.03
CA GLN A 52 0.93 -9.56 24.36
C GLN A 52 1.75 -8.50 25.11
N GLY A 53 1.06 -7.73 25.97
CA GLY A 53 1.65 -6.54 26.56
C GLY A 53 1.95 -5.49 25.47
N GLU A 54 3.20 -5.07 25.36
CA GLU A 54 3.65 -4.10 24.35
C GLU A 54 4.13 -4.75 23.05
N GLU A 55 4.28 -6.08 23.01
CA GLU A 55 4.79 -6.81 21.86
C GLU A 55 3.65 -7.42 21.02
N VAL A 56 3.91 -7.59 19.73
CA VAL A 56 2.98 -8.28 18.83
C VAL A 56 2.93 -9.77 19.18
N ASP A 57 1.73 -10.31 19.35
CA ASP A 57 1.52 -11.76 19.44
C ASP A 57 1.76 -12.38 18.07
N LEU A 58 3.03 -12.75 17.81
CA LEU A 58 3.43 -13.36 16.54
C LEU A 58 2.75 -14.72 16.32
N ALA A 59 2.51 -15.50 17.39
CA ALA A 59 1.90 -16.81 17.25
C ALA A 59 0.43 -16.69 16.78
N GLN A 60 -0.33 -15.79 17.39
CA GLN A 60 -1.70 -15.53 16.96
C GLN A 60 -1.74 -14.86 15.59
N THR A 61 -0.84 -13.91 15.31
CA THR A 61 -0.74 -13.24 14.01
C THR A 61 -0.44 -14.25 12.88
N GLN A 62 0.46 -15.21 13.12
CA GLN A 62 0.76 -16.28 12.16
C GLN A 62 -0.49 -17.11 11.84
N GLN A 63 -1.24 -17.53 12.87
CA GLN A 63 -2.48 -18.29 12.67
C GLN A 63 -3.50 -17.49 11.84
N MET A 64 -3.60 -16.17 12.05
CA MET A 64 -4.49 -15.31 11.27
C MET A 64 -4.04 -15.20 9.81
N VAL A 65 -2.73 -15.04 9.55
CA VAL A 65 -2.15 -15.01 8.20
C VAL A 65 -2.39 -16.35 7.49
N ASP A 66 -2.15 -17.47 8.17
CA ASP A 66 -2.34 -18.81 7.62
C ASP A 66 -3.82 -19.05 7.25
N ALA A 67 -4.75 -18.68 8.13
CA ALA A 67 -6.18 -18.80 7.87
C ALA A 67 -6.62 -17.89 6.69
N PHE A 68 -6.07 -16.67 6.59
CA PHE A 68 -6.37 -15.74 5.51
C PHE A 68 -5.92 -16.27 4.14
N LEU A 69 -4.69 -16.77 4.04
CA LEU A 69 -4.16 -17.40 2.84
C LEU A 69 -4.91 -18.69 2.48
N ALA A 70 -5.18 -19.55 3.47
CA ALA A 70 -5.95 -20.79 3.26
C ALA A 70 -7.37 -20.53 2.76
N ALA A 71 -7.99 -19.40 3.17
CA ALA A 71 -9.27 -18.96 2.66
C ALA A 71 -9.20 -18.38 1.22
N GLY A 72 -8.01 -18.34 0.62
CA GLY A 72 -7.79 -17.88 -0.76
C GLY A 72 -7.68 -16.37 -0.91
N PHE A 73 -7.49 -15.62 0.17
CA PHE A 73 -7.14 -14.20 0.14
C PHE A 73 -5.61 -14.04 0.08
N ASN A 74 -5.12 -12.93 -0.47
CA ASN A 74 -3.68 -12.76 -0.62
C ASN A 74 -3.17 -11.31 -0.57
N TYR A 75 -4.00 -10.33 -0.25
CA TYR A 75 -3.60 -8.93 -0.17
C TYR A 75 -3.24 -8.54 1.26
N PHE A 76 -2.03 -8.01 1.47
CA PHE A 76 -1.51 -7.57 2.77
C PHE A 76 -1.07 -6.12 2.73
N ASP A 77 -1.37 -5.36 3.79
CA ASP A 77 -1.12 -3.93 3.90
C ASP A 77 -0.39 -3.60 5.20
N THR A 78 0.69 -2.85 5.10
CA THR A 78 1.47 -2.34 6.23
C THR A 78 1.87 -0.88 6.02
N ALA A 79 2.50 -0.28 7.02
CA ALA A 79 3.23 0.97 6.95
C ALA A 79 4.25 1.03 8.09
N HIS A 80 5.36 1.74 7.86
CA HIS A 80 6.44 1.86 8.85
C HIS A 80 5.99 2.43 10.19
N GLY A 81 5.08 3.41 10.19
CA GLY A 81 4.56 4.00 11.42
C GLY A 81 3.57 3.13 12.20
N TYR A 82 3.16 1.98 11.68
CA TYR A 82 2.21 1.12 12.39
C TYR A 82 2.90 0.38 13.53
N LEU A 83 2.27 0.40 14.72
CA LEU A 83 2.80 -0.27 15.92
C LEU A 83 4.25 0.13 16.24
N ASP A 84 4.60 1.39 16.01
CA ASP A 84 5.96 1.95 16.23
C ASP A 84 7.05 1.17 15.47
N GLY A 85 6.78 0.81 14.21
CA GLY A 85 7.69 0.05 13.34
C GLY A 85 7.59 -1.47 13.47
N ARG A 86 6.88 -1.99 14.48
CA ARG A 86 6.73 -3.45 14.72
C ARG A 86 5.83 -4.14 13.69
N SER A 87 5.02 -3.39 12.96
CA SER A 87 4.16 -3.92 11.89
C SER A 87 4.96 -4.59 10.77
N GLU A 88 6.01 -3.93 10.28
CA GLU A 88 6.86 -4.46 9.20
C GLU A 88 7.65 -5.70 9.64
N THR A 89 8.21 -5.70 10.86
CA THR A 89 8.92 -6.86 11.39
C THR A 89 7.99 -8.04 11.71
N ALA A 90 6.78 -7.77 12.18
CA ALA A 90 5.75 -8.79 12.36
C ALA A 90 5.30 -9.37 11.00
N LEU A 91 5.15 -8.54 9.97
CA LEU A 91 4.87 -8.98 8.61
C LEU A 91 5.97 -9.91 8.11
N LYS A 92 7.25 -9.56 8.32
CA LYS A 92 8.37 -10.44 8.00
C LYS A 92 8.25 -11.79 8.69
N ALA A 93 8.05 -11.79 10.01
CA ALA A 93 7.99 -13.02 10.81
C ALA A 93 6.76 -13.89 10.48
N CYS A 94 5.63 -13.28 10.12
CA CYS A 94 4.38 -14.00 9.95
C CYS A 94 4.04 -14.32 8.49
N LEU A 95 4.59 -13.59 7.52
CA LEU A 95 4.28 -13.73 6.10
C LEU A 95 5.52 -13.98 5.24
N THR A 96 6.38 -12.96 5.05
CA THR A 96 7.37 -12.99 3.97
C THR A 96 8.49 -14.02 4.19
N SER A 97 8.84 -14.36 5.43
CA SER A 97 9.80 -15.45 5.74
C SER A 97 9.19 -16.85 5.68
N ARG A 98 7.87 -16.99 5.48
CA ARG A 98 7.14 -18.26 5.55
C ARG A 98 6.49 -18.68 4.25
N TYR A 99 6.18 -17.72 3.37
CA TYR A 99 5.46 -17.96 2.13
C TYR A 99 6.25 -17.46 0.91
N PRO A 100 6.17 -18.15 -0.24
CA PRO A 100 6.76 -17.69 -1.49
C PRO A 100 6.23 -16.31 -1.90
N ARG A 101 7.09 -15.49 -2.54
CA ARG A 101 6.75 -14.10 -2.93
C ARG A 101 5.54 -14.00 -3.87
N GLU A 102 5.33 -15.01 -4.69
CA GLU A 102 4.21 -15.11 -5.63
C GLU A 102 2.84 -15.36 -4.98
N ASP A 103 2.80 -15.84 -3.74
CA ASP A 103 1.56 -16.21 -3.05
C ASP A 103 0.80 -15.00 -2.50
N TYR A 104 1.45 -13.85 -2.36
CA TYR A 104 0.84 -12.67 -1.76
C TYR A 104 1.09 -11.38 -2.55
N VAL A 105 0.21 -10.42 -2.32
CA VAL A 105 0.32 -9.02 -2.76
C VAL A 105 0.65 -8.16 -1.55
N LEU A 106 1.74 -7.40 -1.61
CA LEU A 106 2.26 -6.61 -0.50
C LEU A 106 2.18 -5.11 -0.78
N THR A 107 1.54 -4.39 0.13
CA THR A 107 1.46 -2.93 0.11
C THR A 107 2.22 -2.33 1.29
N ASN A 108 3.09 -1.37 1.01
CA ASN A 108 3.72 -0.51 2.01
C ASN A 108 3.56 0.97 1.64
N LYS A 109 3.96 1.88 2.53
CA LYS A 109 3.65 3.31 2.38
C LYS A 109 4.84 4.20 2.72
N LEU A 110 5.03 5.26 1.94
CA LEU A 110 5.96 6.35 2.26
C LEU A 110 5.27 7.34 3.20
N THR A 111 5.70 7.38 4.45
CA THR A 111 5.10 8.23 5.49
C THR A 111 5.91 9.51 5.70
N ALA A 112 5.24 10.67 5.69
CA ALA A 112 5.85 12.01 5.72
C ALA A 112 6.87 12.23 6.86
N ASN A 113 6.65 11.61 8.01
CA ASN A 113 7.51 11.82 9.19
C ASN A 113 8.92 11.20 9.06
N PHE A 114 9.16 10.36 8.06
CA PHE A 114 10.40 9.61 7.91
C PHE A 114 11.33 10.14 6.81
N PHE A 115 10.99 11.25 6.18
CA PHE A 115 11.85 11.93 5.22
C PHE A 115 11.67 13.46 5.30
N LYS A 116 12.73 14.20 5.01
CA LYS A 116 12.75 15.67 4.98
C LYS A 116 13.21 16.21 3.64
N THR A 117 13.91 15.40 2.87
CA THR A 117 14.47 15.72 1.55
C THR A 117 14.27 14.55 0.58
N GLU A 118 14.46 14.78 -0.72
CA GLU A 118 14.48 13.72 -1.73
C GLU A 118 15.51 12.62 -1.40
N ALA A 119 16.68 13.02 -0.88
CA ALA A 119 17.78 12.10 -0.58
C ALA A 119 17.44 11.09 0.53
N ASP A 120 16.49 11.39 1.41
CA ASP A 120 16.09 10.52 2.51
C ASP A 120 15.19 9.36 2.04
N ILE A 121 14.50 9.51 0.90
CA ILE A 121 13.41 8.60 0.49
C ILE A 121 13.95 7.23 0.11
N ARG A 122 15.01 7.15 -0.70
CA ARG A 122 15.57 5.86 -1.12
C ARG A 122 16.16 5.06 0.05
N PRO A 123 16.98 5.61 0.94
CA PRO A 123 17.45 4.90 2.12
C PRO A 123 16.30 4.43 3.01
N PHE A 124 15.25 5.24 3.17
CA PHE A 124 14.06 4.84 3.91
C PHE A 124 13.32 3.68 3.23
N PHE A 125 13.09 3.75 1.92
CA PHE A 125 12.49 2.66 1.15
C PHE A 125 13.28 1.34 1.29
N GLU A 126 14.60 1.38 1.18
CA GLU A 126 15.45 0.18 1.36
C GLU A 126 15.37 -0.37 2.80
N SER A 127 15.26 0.51 3.80
CA SER A 127 15.04 0.07 5.18
C SER A 127 13.69 -0.64 5.37
N GLN A 128 12.65 -0.19 4.68
CA GLN A 128 11.33 -0.84 4.69
C GLN A 128 11.37 -2.22 4.01
N LEU A 129 12.08 -2.37 2.89
CA LEU A 129 12.30 -3.67 2.25
C LEU A 129 12.99 -4.64 3.20
N ALA A 130 14.06 -4.21 3.86
CA ALA A 130 14.79 -5.02 4.83
C ALA A 130 13.92 -5.42 6.04
N ALA A 131 13.12 -4.48 6.56
CA ALA A 131 12.21 -4.71 7.68
C ALA A 131 11.09 -5.70 7.30
N CYS A 132 10.54 -5.57 6.09
CA CYS A 132 9.53 -6.49 5.55
C CYS A 132 10.12 -7.83 5.06
N GLY A 133 11.44 -7.93 4.86
CA GLY A 133 12.10 -9.14 4.38
C GLY A 133 11.80 -9.48 2.92
N GLY A 134 11.68 -8.47 2.05
CA GLY A 134 11.41 -8.61 0.63
C GLY A 134 12.31 -7.74 -0.24
N ASP A 135 12.24 -7.94 -1.56
CA ASP A 135 13.03 -7.21 -2.56
C ASP A 135 12.19 -6.20 -3.34
N ASP A 136 10.87 -6.31 -3.28
CA ASP A 136 9.92 -5.44 -3.97
C ASP A 136 8.61 -5.27 -3.19
N PHE A 137 7.83 -4.23 -3.53
CA PHE A 137 6.43 -4.08 -3.13
C PHE A 137 5.51 -4.11 -4.36
N ASP A 138 4.35 -4.76 -4.23
CA ASP A 138 3.33 -4.68 -5.29
C ASP A 138 2.71 -3.28 -5.33
N PHE A 139 2.43 -2.67 -4.17
CA PHE A 139 1.95 -1.30 -4.06
C PHE A 139 2.81 -0.48 -3.11
N TYR A 140 3.18 0.73 -3.53
CA TYR A 140 3.83 1.71 -2.68
C TYR A 140 3.03 3.00 -2.70
N LEU A 141 2.46 3.36 -1.54
CA LEU A 141 1.51 4.45 -1.43
C LEU A 141 2.11 5.67 -0.73
N MET A 142 1.88 6.88 -1.28
CA MET A 142 2.13 8.12 -0.54
C MET A 142 1.12 8.17 0.62
N HIS A 143 1.61 8.05 1.87
CA HIS A 143 0.79 7.79 3.05
C HIS A 143 -0.01 8.99 3.49
N ALA A 144 -1.31 8.78 3.78
CA ALA A 144 -2.23 9.73 4.40
C ALA A 144 -2.25 11.10 3.70
N GLN A 145 -2.33 11.07 2.36
CA GLN A 145 -2.33 12.30 1.57
C GLN A 145 -3.52 13.18 1.93
N SER A 146 -3.21 14.45 2.12
CA SER A 146 -4.16 15.50 2.47
C SER A 146 -3.56 16.86 2.11
N MET A 147 -4.35 17.93 2.16
CA MET A 147 -3.89 19.32 1.98
C MET A 147 -2.68 19.65 2.89
N LYS A 148 -2.60 19.04 4.09
CA LYS A 148 -1.56 19.35 5.08
C LYS A 148 -0.17 18.84 4.69
N ASN A 149 -0.08 17.72 3.97
CA ASN A 149 1.20 17.08 3.67
C ASN A 149 1.54 16.99 2.17
N PHE A 150 0.59 17.24 1.29
CA PHE A 150 0.80 17.13 -0.15
C PHE A 150 1.98 17.98 -0.67
N GLU A 151 2.08 19.24 -0.22
CA GLU A 151 3.16 20.13 -0.63
C GLU A 151 4.54 19.65 -0.11
N HIS A 152 4.59 18.99 1.06
CA HIS A 152 5.82 18.37 1.56
C HIS A 152 6.28 17.22 0.64
N PHE A 153 5.36 16.33 0.25
CA PHE A 153 5.68 15.25 -0.69
C PHE A 153 6.17 15.78 -2.03
N LYS A 154 5.57 16.86 -2.54
CA LYS A 154 6.01 17.53 -3.78
C LYS A 154 7.39 18.14 -3.62
N ALA A 155 7.60 18.93 -2.57
CA ALA A 155 8.89 19.60 -2.32
C ALA A 155 10.05 18.61 -2.19
N CYS A 156 9.80 17.42 -1.63
CA CYS A 156 10.76 16.33 -1.53
C CYS A 156 10.80 15.42 -2.76
N ARG A 157 10.06 15.73 -3.84
CA ARG A 157 9.98 14.91 -5.07
C ARG A 157 9.64 13.44 -4.80
N ALA A 158 8.74 13.20 -3.84
CA ALA A 158 8.40 11.88 -3.37
C ALA A 158 7.68 11.05 -4.45
N TYR A 159 6.82 11.69 -5.23
CA TYR A 159 6.11 11.04 -6.33
C TYR A 159 7.07 10.60 -7.44
N GLU A 160 7.97 11.50 -7.86
CA GLU A 160 8.98 11.23 -8.87
C GLU A 160 9.91 10.11 -8.45
N THR A 161 10.34 10.12 -7.17
CA THR A 161 11.17 9.04 -6.61
C THR A 161 10.41 7.70 -6.61
N ALA A 162 9.12 7.67 -6.25
CA ALA A 162 8.32 6.46 -6.30
C ALA A 162 8.13 5.95 -7.73
N PHE A 163 7.94 6.83 -8.72
CA PHE A 163 7.90 6.43 -10.14
C PHE A 163 9.25 5.92 -10.65
N ALA A 164 10.37 6.47 -10.16
CA ALA A 164 11.70 5.94 -10.46
C ALA A 164 11.89 4.53 -9.89
N LEU A 165 11.50 4.30 -8.63
CA LEU A 165 11.51 2.96 -8.02
C LEU A 165 10.64 1.96 -8.79
N LYS A 166 9.52 2.41 -9.34
CA LYS A 166 8.70 1.59 -10.24
C LYS A 166 9.43 1.27 -11.55
N ALA A 167 10.07 2.24 -12.18
CA ALA A 167 10.84 2.02 -13.41
C ALA A 167 12.02 1.04 -13.20
N GLU A 168 12.57 1.00 -11.99
CA GLU A 168 13.63 0.07 -11.56
C GLU A 168 13.09 -1.34 -11.21
N GLY A 169 11.76 -1.54 -11.19
CA GLY A 169 11.12 -2.81 -10.85
C GLY A 169 11.02 -3.10 -9.34
N LYS A 170 11.37 -2.12 -8.48
CA LYS A 170 11.27 -2.24 -7.02
C LYS A 170 9.84 -2.05 -6.50
N VAL A 171 9.00 -1.40 -7.28
CA VAL A 171 7.57 -1.16 -7.00
C VAL A 171 6.79 -1.48 -8.26
N ARG A 172 5.68 -2.20 -8.14
CA ARG A 172 4.83 -2.53 -9.30
C ARG A 172 3.80 -1.45 -9.57
N HIS A 173 3.17 -0.92 -8.51
CA HIS A 173 2.15 0.13 -8.60
C HIS A 173 2.42 1.25 -7.60
N VAL A 174 2.39 2.49 -8.08
CA VAL A 174 2.45 3.68 -7.24
C VAL A 174 1.05 4.24 -7.03
N GLY A 175 0.74 4.57 -5.78
CA GLY A 175 -0.57 5.12 -5.41
C GLY A 175 -0.51 6.06 -4.23
N ILE A 176 -1.68 6.38 -3.70
CA ILE A 176 -1.85 7.19 -2.50
C ILE A 176 -2.78 6.50 -1.50
N SER A 177 -2.55 6.71 -0.22
CA SER A 177 -3.57 6.56 0.81
C SER A 177 -4.09 7.96 1.16
N PHE A 178 -5.40 8.13 1.20
CA PHE A 178 -6.02 9.46 1.12
C PHE A 178 -7.04 9.68 2.24
N HIS A 179 -6.99 10.89 2.85
CA HIS A 179 -7.83 11.30 3.96
C HIS A 179 -8.18 12.80 3.89
N ASP A 180 -8.85 13.22 2.82
CA ASP A 180 -9.25 14.63 2.64
C ASP A 180 -10.48 14.71 1.71
N SER A 181 -10.82 15.89 1.22
CA SER A 181 -11.95 16.15 0.35
C SER A 181 -11.79 15.62 -1.07
N ALA A 182 -12.91 15.44 -1.77
CA ALA A 182 -12.90 14.99 -3.16
C ALA A 182 -12.14 15.96 -4.09
N GLU A 183 -12.20 17.28 -3.81
CA GLU A 183 -11.49 18.30 -4.57
C GLU A 183 -9.97 18.14 -4.43
N MET A 184 -9.49 17.80 -3.21
CA MET A 184 -8.08 17.54 -2.99
C MET A 184 -7.63 16.26 -3.69
N LEU A 185 -8.46 15.23 -3.72
CA LEU A 185 -8.19 14.01 -4.48
C LEU A 185 -8.07 14.29 -5.97
N ASP A 186 -9.02 15.06 -6.54
CA ASP A 186 -9.00 15.43 -7.95
C ASP A 186 -7.75 16.26 -8.30
N ARG A 187 -7.35 17.18 -7.42
CA ARG A 187 -6.11 17.94 -7.57
C ARG A 187 -4.89 17.00 -7.65
N ILE A 188 -4.73 16.05 -6.71
CA ILE A 188 -3.61 15.11 -6.69
C ILE A 188 -3.59 14.28 -7.97
N LEU A 189 -4.73 13.71 -8.37
CA LEU A 189 -4.83 12.86 -9.56
C LEU A 189 -4.64 13.63 -10.86
N THR A 190 -4.92 14.93 -10.87
CA THR A 190 -4.65 15.83 -12.01
C THR A 190 -3.16 16.17 -12.10
N GLU A 191 -2.50 16.49 -10.98
CA GLU A 191 -1.08 16.81 -10.95
C GLU A 191 -0.20 15.55 -11.19
N TYR A 192 -0.65 14.37 -10.74
CA TYR A 192 0.06 13.09 -10.88
C TYR A 192 -0.81 12.03 -11.57
N PRO A 193 -1.09 12.17 -12.87
CA PRO A 193 -1.96 11.24 -13.61
C PRO A 193 -1.39 9.82 -13.74
N GLN A 194 -0.10 9.61 -13.41
CA GLN A 194 0.56 8.31 -13.39
C GLN A 194 0.17 7.43 -12.19
N LEU A 195 -0.49 8.00 -11.17
CA LEU A 195 -0.96 7.24 -10.02
C LEU A 195 -1.98 6.17 -10.44
N GLU A 196 -1.79 4.95 -9.95
CA GLU A 196 -2.54 3.77 -10.36
C GLU A 196 -3.50 3.27 -9.28
N ALA A 197 -3.28 3.64 -8.02
CA ALA A 197 -4.09 3.19 -6.90
C ALA A 197 -4.42 4.33 -5.93
N VAL A 198 -5.65 4.33 -5.44
CA VAL A 198 -6.10 5.18 -4.35
C VAL A 198 -6.66 4.28 -3.25
N GLN A 199 -6.06 4.37 -2.05
CA GLN A 199 -6.58 3.75 -0.84
C GLN A 199 -7.29 4.82 -0.03
N LEU A 200 -8.59 4.72 0.14
CA LEU A 200 -9.39 5.67 0.90
C LEU A 200 -10.28 4.97 1.91
N GLN A 201 -10.63 5.69 2.96
CA GLN A 201 -11.63 5.21 3.91
C GLN A 201 -13.00 5.24 3.25
N PHE A 202 -13.67 4.10 3.26
CA PHE A 202 -15.00 3.95 2.70
C PHE A 202 -15.80 2.95 3.54
N ASN A 203 -16.76 3.45 4.27
CA ASN A 203 -17.64 2.63 5.08
C ASN A 203 -19.06 3.23 5.10
N TYR A 204 -20.00 2.50 5.67
CA TYR A 204 -21.41 2.91 5.68
C TYR A 204 -21.74 4.04 6.68
N VAL A 205 -20.77 4.46 7.50
CA VAL A 205 -20.91 5.55 8.47
C VAL A 205 -20.37 6.87 7.92
N ASP A 206 -19.22 6.78 7.21
CA ASP A 206 -18.48 7.95 6.67
C ASP A 206 -18.62 7.96 5.14
N TYR A 207 -19.79 8.30 4.61
CA TYR A 207 -20.06 8.32 3.17
C TYR A 207 -20.39 9.72 2.64
N ASP A 208 -20.28 10.78 3.46
CA ASP A 208 -20.55 12.18 3.11
C ASP A 208 -19.40 12.85 2.35
#